data_1aa7595049507a1a6dcacaa8aaf5abc7
#
_entry.id   1aa7595049507a1a6dcacaa8aaf5abc7
#
_cell.length_a   1.000
_cell.length_b   1.000
_cell.length_c   1.000
_cell.angle_alpha   90.00
_cell.angle_beta   90.00
_cell.angle_gamma   90.00
#
_symmetry.space_group_name_H-M   'P 1'
#
loop_
_entity.id
_entity.type
_entity.pdbx_description
1 polymer ?
#
loop_
_entity_poly.entity_id
_entity_poly.type
_entity_poly.pdbx_seq_one_letter_code
_entity_poly.pdbx_strand_id
1 'polypeptide(L)'
;MLRLEDLPGTREEPIFVKAETPGEVVFTGKSQFGFSGQYVVVTGLVFRDMYGLMDAVEFRAGTKSIAHHCRLTECVFEQANKLPDNQKTRWLSVHGEEHRVDSRYFAGKANEGATVVVWVTEKPGKHQLDHNHFGPRPELGTNGGETIRIGTSDVSELDSRTVVNDNFFQECDGETEVISNKSCGNTYRNNVFERCAGTLTLRHGHRCLVDGNVFLGEGKADTGGVRIVGRKHRVINNYFEKLQGDSSRAAIALSSGIPNSPLNGYVPVVDALVVHNTVINCEQSLRRRG
;
A
#
# COMPACT_ATOMS: atom_id res chain seq x y z
N MET A 1 24.22 -5.41 -4.74
CA MET A 1 23.23 -4.67 -5.55
C MET A 1 23.18 -5.29 -6.93
N LEU A 2 21.99 -5.71 -7.36
CA LEU A 2 21.74 -6.19 -8.75
C LEU A 2 20.84 -5.15 -9.43
N ARG A 3 21.27 -4.67 -10.60
CA ARG A 3 20.49 -3.76 -11.45
C ARG A 3 20.42 -4.30 -12.87
N LEU A 4 19.22 -4.32 -13.41
CA LEU A 4 18.93 -4.71 -14.79
C LEU A 4 18.38 -3.48 -15.50
N GLU A 5 19.19 -2.91 -16.39
CA GLU A 5 18.91 -1.60 -16.97
C GLU A 5 18.29 -1.74 -18.36
N ASP A 6 17.25 -0.93 -18.60
CA ASP A 6 16.62 -0.68 -19.90
C ASP A 6 16.33 -1.93 -20.74
N LEU A 7 15.76 -2.94 -20.08
CA LEU A 7 15.38 -4.20 -20.73
C LEU A 7 14.28 -3.95 -21.77
N PRO A 8 14.49 -4.33 -23.06
CA PRO A 8 13.65 -3.92 -24.18
C PRO A 8 12.53 -4.93 -24.49
N GLY A 9 11.75 -5.34 -23.50
CA GLY A 9 10.60 -6.22 -23.72
C GLY A 9 9.47 -5.52 -24.48
N THR A 10 8.60 -6.31 -25.10
CA THR A 10 7.36 -5.84 -25.72
C THR A 10 6.15 -6.54 -25.10
N ARG A 11 4.95 -6.09 -25.43
CA ARG A 11 3.73 -6.72 -24.96
C ARG A 11 3.57 -8.15 -25.43
N GLU A 12 4.00 -8.42 -26.65
CA GLU A 12 3.96 -9.72 -27.33
C GLU A 12 5.12 -10.61 -26.88
N GLU A 13 6.29 -10.02 -26.58
CA GLU A 13 7.51 -10.72 -26.18
C GLU A 13 8.07 -10.10 -24.88
N PRO A 14 7.46 -10.37 -23.73
CA PRO A 14 7.96 -9.87 -22.45
C PRO A 14 9.27 -10.55 -22.05
N ILE A 15 10.12 -9.80 -21.34
CA ILE A 15 11.37 -10.34 -20.78
C ILE A 15 11.08 -10.93 -19.40
N PHE A 16 11.43 -12.20 -19.20
CA PHE A 16 11.28 -12.86 -17.90
C PHE A 16 12.60 -12.87 -17.13
N VAL A 17 12.56 -12.31 -15.93
CA VAL A 17 13.60 -12.41 -14.90
C VAL A 17 13.06 -13.35 -13.83
N LYS A 18 13.49 -14.59 -13.83
CA LYS A 18 12.91 -15.64 -12.97
C LYS A 18 13.97 -16.50 -12.30
N ALA A 19 13.64 -17.04 -11.12
CA ALA A 19 14.38 -18.15 -10.55
C ALA A 19 14.17 -19.40 -11.44
N GLU A 20 15.20 -20.21 -11.62
CA GLU A 20 15.08 -21.52 -12.30
C GLU A 20 14.10 -22.40 -11.53
N THR A 21 14.29 -22.49 -10.22
CA THR A 21 13.34 -23.10 -9.29
C THR A 21 12.72 -21.99 -8.44
N PRO A 22 11.39 -21.78 -8.51
CA PRO A 22 10.72 -20.74 -7.70
C PRO A 22 11.01 -20.91 -6.22
N GLY A 23 11.38 -19.80 -5.55
CA GLY A 23 11.68 -19.77 -4.12
C GLY A 23 13.14 -20.10 -3.74
N GLU A 24 13.97 -20.59 -4.64
CA GLU A 24 15.37 -20.94 -4.33
C GLU A 24 16.35 -19.77 -4.49
N VAL A 25 16.00 -18.76 -5.27
CA VAL A 25 16.82 -17.54 -5.39
C VAL A 25 16.44 -16.54 -4.31
N VAL A 26 17.33 -16.39 -3.33
CA VAL A 26 17.09 -15.55 -2.13
C VAL A 26 18.01 -14.34 -2.13
N PHE A 27 17.42 -13.14 -2.11
CA PHE A 27 18.10 -11.88 -1.81
C PHE A 27 18.02 -11.63 -0.30
N THR A 28 19.15 -11.36 0.36
CA THR A 28 19.19 -11.14 1.80
C THR A 28 20.21 -10.07 2.19
N GLY A 29 20.11 -9.57 3.42
CA GLY A 29 21.07 -8.61 3.99
C GLY A 29 21.04 -7.27 3.27
N LYS A 30 22.20 -6.68 3.01
CA LYS A 30 22.36 -5.40 2.30
C LYS A 30 22.24 -5.54 0.77
N SER A 31 21.34 -6.41 0.31
CA SER A 31 21.06 -6.58 -1.11
C SER A 31 20.01 -5.60 -1.60
N GLN A 32 20.11 -5.18 -2.85
CA GLN A 32 19.10 -4.38 -3.55
C GLN A 32 18.90 -4.95 -4.94
N PHE A 33 17.65 -5.00 -5.36
CA PHE A 33 17.26 -5.39 -6.71
C PHE A 33 16.51 -4.24 -7.39
N GLY A 34 17.05 -3.76 -8.50
CA GLY A 34 16.40 -2.73 -9.32
C GLY A 34 16.32 -3.18 -10.77
N PHE A 35 15.23 -2.84 -11.44
CA PHE A 35 15.07 -3.11 -12.85
C PHE A 35 14.32 -1.99 -13.57
N SER A 36 14.65 -1.80 -14.83
CA SER A 36 14.03 -0.80 -15.70
C SER A 36 13.80 -1.35 -17.11
N GLY A 37 13.17 -0.56 -17.95
CA GLY A 37 12.75 -0.95 -19.29
C GLY A 37 11.26 -1.22 -19.38
N GLN A 38 10.84 -2.03 -20.33
CA GLN A 38 9.43 -2.25 -20.62
C GLN A 38 9.07 -3.73 -20.66
N TYR A 39 7.84 -4.06 -20.24
CA TYR A 39 7.28 -5.41 -20.27
C TYR A 39 8.21 -6.48 -19.67
N VAL A 40 8.83 -6.13 -18.52
CA VAL A 40 9.65 -7.06 -17.75
C VAL A 40 8.77 -7.75 -16.72
N VAL A 41 8.83 -9.08 -16.67
CA VAL A 41 8.15 -9.91 -15.68
C VAL A 41 9.17 -10.50 -14.72
N VAL A 42 9.14 -10.08 -13.47
CA VAL A 42 9.99 -10.62 -12.40
C VAL A 42 9.18 -11.61 -11.58
N THR A 43 9.66 -12.85 -11.43
CA THR A 43 8.89 -13.93 -10.76
C THR A 43 9.77 -14.94 -10.02
N GLY A 44 9.21 -15.59 -8.99
CA GLY A 44 9.80 -16.70 -8.27
C GLY A 44 10.95 -16.35 -7.32
N LEU A 45 11.17 -15.08 -7.00
CA LEU A 45 12.26 -14.61 -6.14
C LEU A 45 11.82 -14.45 -4.68
N VAL A 46 12.76 -14.67 -3.76
CA VAL A 46 12.57 -14.44 -2.32
C VAL A 46 13.46 -13.28 -1.86
N PHE A 47 12.87 -12.33 -1.15
CA PHE A 47 13.53 -11.20 -0.51
C PHE A 47 13.39 -11.37 1.01
N ARG A 48 14.44 -11.85 1.66
CA ARG A 48 14.41 -12.24 3.08
C ARG A 48 15.39 -11.41 3.91
N ASP A 49 14.91 -10.88 5.05
CA ASP A 49 15.76 -10.18 6.02
C ASP A 49 16.61 -9.06 5.39
N MET A 50 15.99 -8.26 4.53
CA MET A 50 16.64 -7.15 3.84
C MET A 50 16.79 -5.94 4.76
N TYR A 51 17.98 -5.33 4.82
CA TYR A 51 18.24 -4.16 5.66
C TYR A 51 19.34 -3.25 5.08
N GLY A 52 19.54 -2.11 5.73
CA GLY A 52 20.67 -1.20 5.47
C GLY A 52 20.60 -0.41 4.16
N LEU A 53 19.51 -0.52 3.41
CA LEU A 53 19.23 0.24 2.19
C LEU A 53 17.82 0.82 2.26
N MET A 54 17.64 2.00 1.70
CA MET A 54 16.34 2.69 1.73
C MET A 54 15.25 1.91 0.98
N ASP A 55 15.60 1.28 -0.15
CA ASP A 55 14.70 0.50 -0.98
C ASP A 55 15.31 -0.88 -1.26
N ALA A 56 14.57 -1.94 -1.00
CA ALA A 56 15.03 -3.32 -1.26
C ALA A 56 14.80 -3.70 -2.73
N VAL A 57 13.61 -3.44 -3.25
CA VAL A 57 13.24 -3.67 -4.66
C VAL A 57 12.67 -2.40 -5.27
N GLU A 58 13.15 -2.04 -6.44
CA GLU A 58 12.71 -0.82 -7.14
C GLU A 58 12.35 -1.11 -8.60
N PHE A 59 11.23 -0.54 -9.06
CA PHE A 59 10.85 -0.46 -10.47
C PHE A 59 11.62 0.64 -11.20
N ARG A 60 12.93 0.67 -10.95
CA ARG A 60 13.92 1.49 -11.64
C ARG A 60 15.32 0.91 -11.40
N ALA A 61 16.23 1.08 -12.31
CA ALA A 61 17.63 0.73 -12.14
C ALA A 61 18.50 1.94 -11.78
N GLY A 62 17.97 3.16 -11.94
CA GLY A 62 18.59 4.42 -11.59
C GLY A 62 17.57 5.56 -11.64
N THR A 63 17.99 6.78 -11.35
CA THR A 63 17.09 7.95 -11.35
C THR A 63 16.49 8.28 -12.72
N LYS A 64 17.18 7.89 -13.80
CA LYS A 64 16.74 8.11 -15.19
C LYS A 64 16.24 6.84 -15.88
N SER A 65 16.61 5.66 -15.37
CA SER A 65 16.20 4.35 -15.93
C SER A 65 15.02 3.81 -15.15
N ILE A 66 13.82 4.17 -15.59
CA ILE A 66 12.53 3.86 -14.93
C ILE A 66 11.83 2.75 -15.70
N ALA A 67 11.16 1.85 -14.99
CA ALA A 67 10.37 0.78 -15.58
C ALA A 67 8.99 1.27 -16.05
N HIS A 68 8.43 0.59 -17.08
CA HIS A 68 7.07 0.82 -17.59
C HIS A 68 6.42 -0.49 -17.99
N HIS A 69 5.13 -0.68 -17.75
CA HIS A 69 4.36 -1.88 -18.14
C HIS A 69 4.97 -3.19 -17.60
N CYS A 70 5.62 -3.15 -16.46
CA CYS A 70 6.28 -4.31 -15.88
C CYS A 70 5.41 -5.00 -14.85
N ARG A 71 5.72 -6.27 -14.58
CA ARG A 71 5.01 -7.08 -13.58
C ARG A 71 6.01 -7.69 -12.61
N LEU A 72 5.66 -7.62 -11.34
CA LEU A 72 6.33 -8.36 -10.27
C LEU A 72 5.31 -9.38 -9.76
N THR A 73 5.53 -10.68 -9.90
CA THR A 73 4.58 -11.75 -9.57
C THR A 73 5.22 -12.94 -8.86
N GLU A 74 4.49 -13.70 -8.02
CA GLU A 74 4.98 -14.92 -7.36
C GLU A 74 6.31 -14.77 -6.61
N CYS A 75 6.54 -13.63 -5.94
CA CYS A 75 7.71 -13.41 -5.09
C CYS A 75 7.31 -13.32 -3.62
N VAL A 76 8.23 -13.58 -2.73
CA VAL A 76 8.07 -13.51 -1.29
C VAL A 76 8.93 -12.40 -0.71
N PHE A 77 8.36 -11.60 0.19
CA PHE A 77 9.06 -10.62 1.00
C PHE A 77 8.83 -10.94 2.47
N GLU A 78 9.86 -11.33 3.18
CA GLU A 78 9.71 -11.72 4.57
C GLU A 78 10.85 -11.24 5.45
N GLN A 79 10.52 -10.94 6.69
CA GLN A 79 11.49 -10.76 7.76
C GLN A 79 11.30 -11.89 8.77
N ALA A 80 12.18 -12.88 8.71
CA ALA A 80 12.16 -14.06 9.58
C ALA A 80 13.02 -13.86 10.83
N ASN A 81 14.03 -12.98 10.76
CA ASN A 81 14.98 -12.74 11.83
C ASN A 81 15.01 -11.28 12.28
N LYS A 82 15.52 -11.05 13.50
CA LYS A 82 15.82 -9.69 13.95
C LYS A 82 16.96 -9.12 13.10
N LEU A 83 16.73 -7.94 12.52
CA LEU A 83 17.71 -7.29 11.68
C LEU A 83 18.86 -6.70 12.51
N PRO A 84 20.10 -6.67 11.94
CA PRO A 84 21.28 -6.11 12.62
C PRO A 84 21.18 -4.60 12.86
N ASP A 85 20.50 -3.88 12.01
CA ASP A 85 20.18 -2.47 12.17
C ASP A 85 18.68 -2.24 11.93
N ASN A 86 18.17 -1.15 12.48
CA ASN A 86 16.76 -0.76 12.36
C ASN A 86 16.58 0.42 11.39
N GLN A 87 17.45 0.54 10.39
CA GLN A 87 17.34 1.60 9.41
C GLN A 87 16.02 1.49 8.64
N LYS A 88 15.48 2.64 8.29
CA LYS A 88 14.29 2.75 7.46
C LYS A 88 14.50 2.04 6.11
N THR A 89 13.63 1.10 5.80
CA THR A 89 13.67 0.35 4.53
C THR A 89 12.27 0.20 3.98
N ARG A 90 12.06 0.55 2.72
CA ARG A 90 10.87 0.16 1.97
C ARG A 90 11.18 -1.15 1.25
N TRP A 91 10.26 -2.09 1.32
CA TRP A 91 10.51 -3.37 0.65
C TRP A 91 10.29 -3.28 -0.85
N LEU A 92 9.26 -2.55 -1.28
CA LEU A 92 8.97 -2.37 -2.69
C LEU A 92 8.68 -0.90 -3.00
N SER A 93 9.42 -0.33 -3.95
CA SER A 93 9.23 1.02 -4.49
C SER A 93 8.82 0.96 -5.96
N VAL A 94 7.57 1.34 -6.21
CA VAL A 94 6.94 1.30 -7.53
C VAL A 94 7.06 2.68 -8.17
N HIS A 95 7.96 2.81 -9.14
CA HIS A 95 8.17 4.00 -9.96
C HIS A 95 7.68 3.76 -11.38
N GLY A 96 7.34 4.82 -12.12
CA GLY A 96 6.96 4.71 -13.53
C GLY A 96 5.46 4.51 -13.74
N GLU A 97 5.08 3.67 -14.71
CA GLU A 97 3.71 3.60 -15.18
C GLU A 97 3.26 2.19 -15.52
N GLU A 98 1.97 1.93 -15.30
CA GLU A 98 1.23 0.74 -15.75
C GLU A 98 1.85 -0.59 -15.30
N HIS A 99 2.35 -0.62 -14.04
CA HIS A 99 2.87 -1.84 -13.44
C HIS A 99 1.76 -2.65 -12.79
N ARG A 100 1.98 -3.97 -12.75
CA ARG A 100 1.20 -4.88 -11.93
C ARG A 100 2.08 -5.55 -10.87
N VAL A 101 1.60 -5.55 -9.63
CA VAL A 101 2.21 -6.23 -8.48
C VAL A 101 1.17 -7.18 -7.94
N ASP A 102 1.35 -8.47 -8.15
CA ASP A 102 0.33 -9.45 -7.82
C ASP A 102 0.88 -10.78 -7.32
N SER A 103 0.04 -11.55 -6.65
CA SER A 103 0.34 -12.90 -6.16
C SER A 103 1.58 -12.96 -5.27
N ARG A 104 1.68 -12.00 -4.33
CA ARG A 104 2.79 -11.83 -3.39
C ARG A 104 2.43 -12.23 -1.99
N TYR A 105 3.48 -12.59 -1.24
CA TYR A 105 3.41 -12.66 0.21
C TYR A 105 4.38 -11.67 0.83
N PHE A 106 3.89 -10.83 1.74
CA PHE A 106 4.67 -9.87 2.52
C PHE A 106 4.42 -10.12 4.00
N ALA A 107 5.44 -10.41 4.82
CA ALA A 107 5.24 -10.64 6.25
C ALA A 107 6.44 -10.28 7.11
N GLY A 108 6.17 -9.89 8.35
CA GLY A 108 7.16 -9.75 9.41
C GLY A 108 7.94 -8.44 9.42
N LYS A 109 7.65 -7.49 8.53
CA LYS A 109 8.38 -6.22 8.46
C LYS A 109 8.27 -5.41 9.77
N ALA A 110 9.34 -5.36 10.55
CA ALA A 110 9.38 -4.75 11.87
C ALA A 110 10.09 -3.39 11.95
N ASN A 111 10.68 -2.89 10.86
CA ASN A 111 11.35 -1.59 10.84
C ASN A 111 10.52 -0.50 10.16
N GLU A 112 10.94 0.76 10.33
CA GLU A 112 10.33 1.92 9.69
C GLU A 112 10.40 1.85 8.16
N GLY A 113 9.45 2.48 7.50
CA GLY A 113 9.25 2.54 6.05
C GLY A 113 8.08 1.64 5.61
N ALA A 114 7.26 2.15 4.71
CA ALA A 114 6.13 1.38 4.18
C ALA A 114 6.59 0.08 3.52
N THR A 115 5.75 -0.96 3.55
CA THR A 115 6.06 -2.22 2.85
C THR A 115 6.07 -1.98 1.35
N VAL A 116 5.04 -1.34 0.82
CA VAL A 116 4.96 -0.94 -0.59
C VAL A 116 4.77 0.57 -0.70
N VAL A 117 5.57 1.22 -1.54
CA VAL A 117 5.39 2.64 -1.89
C VAL A 117 5.14 2.77 -3.38
N VAL A 118 4.07 3.47 -3.72
CA VAL A 118 3.81 3.93 -5.10
C VAL A 118 4.23 5.40 -5.18
N TRP A 119 5.20 5.67 -6.03
CA TRP A 119 5.68 7.03 -6.28
C TRP A 119 4.81 7.70 -7.34
N VAL A 120 4.33 8.89 -7.03
CA VAL A 120 3.41 9.64 -7.89
C VAL A 120 4.15 10.79 -8.53
N THR A 121 3.94 10.99 -9.83
CA THR A 121 4.46 12.07 -10.64
C THR A 121 3.31 12.80 -11.34
N GLU A 122 3.61 13.82 -12.15
CA GLU A 122 2.59 14.54 -12.93
C GLU A 122 1.81 13.62 -13.87
N LYS A 123 2.46 12.60 -14.41
CA LYS A 123 1.80 11.58 -15.23
C LYS A 123 1.22 10.49 -14.33
N PRO A 124 -0.09 10.15 -14.45
CA PRO A 124 -0.70 9.11 -13.64
C PRO A 124 -0.05 7.74 -13.84
N GLY A 125 0.39 7.11 -12.76
CA GLY A 125 1.05 5.80 -12.81
C GLY A 125 0.13 4.65 -13.22
N LYS A 126 -1.17 4.67 -12.88
CA LYS A 126 -2.18 3.64 -13.22
C LYS A 126 -1.74 2.23 -12.86
N HIS A 127 -1.06 2.07 -11.75
CA HIS A 127 -0.60 0.76 -11.30
C HIS A 127 -1.75 -0.11 -10.81
N GLN A 128 -1.55 -1.42 -10.83
CA GLN A 128 -2.44 -2.42 -10.24
C GLN A 128 -1.69 -3.23 -9.18
N LEU A 129 -2.21 -3.23 -7.96
CA LEU A 129 -1.74 -4.05 -6.84
C LEU A 129 -2.86 -5.00 -6.46
N ASP A 130 -2.76 -6.26 -6.86
CA ASP A 130 -3.87 -7.21 -6.72
C ASP A 130 -3.43 -8.61 -6.30
N HIS A 131 -4.37 -9.35 -5.67
CA HIS A 131 -4.15 -10.74 -5.25
C HIS A 131 -2.89 -10.94 -4.38
N ASN A 132 -2.52 -9.92 -3.59
CA ASN A 132 -1.41 -10.02 -2.66
C ASN A 132 -1.90 -10.40 -1.27
N HIS A 133 -1.10 -11.15 -0.54
CA HIS A 133 -1.26 -11.36 0.89
C HIS A 133 -0.24 -10.52 1.66
N PHE A 134 -0.73 -9.50 2.34
CA PHE A 134 0.02 -8.74 3.32
C PHE A 134 -0.22 -9.38 4.69
N GLY A 135 0.73 -10.21 5.13
CA GLY A 135 0.70 -10.94 6.39
C GLY A 135 1.12 -10.07 7.58
N PRO A 136 1.31 -10.67 8.75
CA PRO A 136 1.51 -9.93 9.99
C PRO A 136 2.66 -8.93 9.90
N ARG A 137 2.37 -7.72 10.34
CA ARG A 137 3.34 -6.65 10.55
C ARG A 137 3.19 -6.13 11.97
N PRO A 138 4.20 -6.27 12.86
CA PRO A 138 4.10 -5.82 14.24
C PRO A 138 3.99 -4.29 14.32
N GLU A 139 3.41 -3.81 15.41
CA GLU A 139 3.33 -2.38 15.72
C GLU A 139 4.73 -1.77 15.77
N LEU A 140 4.90 -0.66 15.06
CA LEU A 140 6.16 0.08 15.03
C LEU A 140 6.30 1.04 16.22
N GLY A 141 5.17 1.52 16.78
CA GLY A 141 5.14 2.51 17.85
C GLY A 141 5.44 3.94 17.41
N THR A 142 5.74 4.15 16.13
CA THR A 142 5.99 5.47 15.52
C THR A 142 5.37 5.53 14.13
N ASN A 143 5.37 6.72 13.52
CA ASN A 143 4.94 6.91 12.13
C ASN A 143 5.90 6.22 11.14
N GLY A 144 5.40 5.80 9.99
CA GLY A 144 6.18 5.13 8.93
C GLY A 144 6.00 3.61 8.90
N GLY A 145 4.95 3.10 9.56
CA GLY A 145 4.56 1.70 9.60
C GLY A 145 3.50 1.28 8.58
N GLU A 146 3.21 2.11 7.58
CA GLU A 146 2.18 1.81 6.58
C GLU A 146 2.48 0.52 5.80
N THR A 147 1.48 -0.29 5.53
CA THR A 147 1.62 -1.43 4.62
C THR A 147 1.70 -0.95 3.18
N ILE A 148 0.77 -0.10 2.74
CA ILE A 148 0.84 0.54 1.42
C ILE A 148 0.78 2.06 1.59
N ARG A 149 1.69 2.77 0.91
CA ARG A 149 1.62 4.22 0.77
C ARG A 149 1.59 4.60 -0.71
N ILE A 150 0.60 5.41 -1.10
CA ILE A 150 0.46 5.91 -2.47
C ILE A 150 0.65 7.42 -2.48
N GLY A 151 1.79 7.88 -2.99
CA GLY A 151 2.20 9.28 -3.01
C GLY A 151 2.75 9.81 -1.70
N THR A 152 2.95 11.12 -1.67
CA THR A 152 3.40 11.93 -0.54
C THR A 152 2.56 13.20 -0.44
N SER A 153 2.67 13.97 0.63
CA SER A 153 1.83 15.16 0.82
C SER A 153 2.02 16.23 -0.26
N ASP A 154 3.23 16.37 -0.76
CA ASP A 154 3.62 17.35 -1.79
C ASP A 154 3.03 17.06 -3.17
N VAL A 155 2.71 15.80 -3.48
CA VAL A 155 2.08 15.37 -4.74
C VAL A 155 0.60 15.00 -4.56
N SER A 156 -0.02 15.39 -3.47
CA SER A 156 -1.36 14.95 -3.08
C SER A 156 -2.48 15.40 -4.01
N GLU A 157 -2.29 16.45 -4.78
CA GLU A 157 -3.25 16.93 -5.78
C GLU A 157 -3.11 16.21 -7.15
N LEU A 158 -2.06 15.42 -7.35
CA LEU A 158 -1.83 14.68 -8.57
C LEU A 158 -2.64 13.38 -8.62
N ASP A 159 -3.07 12.99 -9.80
CA ASP A 159 -3.74 11.73 -10.06
C ASP A 159 -2.72 10.58 -10.10
N SER A 160 -2.87 9.57 -9.27
CA SER A 160 -2.14 8.30 -9.39
C SER A 160 -2.92 7.28 -10.21
N ARG A 161 -4.24 7.22 -10.01
CA ARG A 161 -5.16 6.23 -10.61
C ARG A 161 -4.71 4.79 -10.36
N THR A 162 -4.05 4.56 -9.24
CA THR A 162 -3.67 3.21 -8.81
C THR A 162 -4.90 2.43 -8.34
N VAL A 163 -4.95 1.16 -8.72
CA VAL A 163 -5.98 0.21 -8.28
C VAL A 163 -5.37 -0.77 -7.31
N VAL A 164 -5.95 -0.86 -6.11
CA VAL A 164 -5.59 -1.84 -5.07
C VAL A 164 -6.80 -2.73 -4.87
N ASN A 165 -6.76 -3.95 -5.39
CA ASN A 165 -7.94 -4.82 -5.39
C ASN A 165 -7.63 -6.28 -5.10
N ASP A 166 -8.62 -6.98 -4.55
CA ASP A 166 -8.57 -8.42 -4.28
C ASP A 166 -7.35 -8.84 -3.45
N ASN A 167 -6.88 -7.96 -2.54
CA ASN A 167 -5.78 -8.27 -1.63
C ASN A 167 -6.30 -8.72 -0.26
N PHE A 168 -5.50 -9.52 0.43
CA PHE A 168 -5.72 -9.92 1.81
C PHE A 168 -4.70 -9.25 2.72
N PHE A 169 -5.19 -8.43 3.66
CA PHE A 169 -4.40 -7.77 4.71
C PHE A 169 -4.70 -8.46 6.04
N GLN A 170 -3.70 -9.10 6.64
CA GLN A 170 -3.84 -9.84 7.89
C GLN A 170 -2.89 -9.29 8.94
N GLU A 171 -3.44 -8.82 10.05
CA GLU A 171 -2.66 -8.30 11.19
C GLU A 171 -1.59 -7.27 10.79
N CYS A 172 -1.95 -6.39 9.88
CA CYS A 172 -1.09 -5.28 9.45
C CYS A 172 -1.15 -4.15 10.48
N ASP A 173 -0.39 -4.27 11.56
CA ASP A 173 -0.47 -3.40 12.75
C ASP A 173 0.63 -2.33 12.80
N GLY A 174 1.43 -2.17 11.75
CA GLY A 174 2.61 -1.32 11.75
C GLY A 174 2.38 0.12 12.21
N GLU A 175 1.23 0.71 11.86
CA GLU A 175 0.73 2.00 12.37
C GLU A 175 -0.77 2.16 12.10
N THR A 176 -1.33 3.31 12.50
CA THR A 176 -2.75 3.63 12.31
C THR A 176 -3.21 3.60 10.84
N GLU A 177 -2.33 3.85 9.91
CA GLU A 177 -2.64 3.85 8.46
C GLU A 177 -2.14 2.54 7.81
N VAL A 178 -2.96 1.48 7.78
CA VAL A 178 -2.64 0.24 7.03
C VAL A 178 -2.39 0.60 5.57
N ILE A 179 -3.29 1.39 4.99
CA ILE A 179 -3.09 2.04 3.69
C ILE A 179 -3.12 3.55 3.89
N SER A 180 -2.06 4.23 3.48
CA SER A 180 -1.95 5.68 3.46
C SER A 180 -2.06 6.22 2.03
N ASN A 181 -3.28 6.61 1.64
CA ASN A 181 -3.52 7.29 0.36
C ASN A 181 -3.13 8.76 0.43
N LYS A 182 -2.19 9.19 -0.42
CA LYS A 182 -1.75 10.59 -0.51
C LYS A 182 -1.71 11.08 -1.97
N SER A 183 -2.73 10.72 -2.75
CA SER A 183 -2.89 11.15 -4.16
C SER A 183 -4.33 10.97 -4.63
N CYS A 184 -4.65 11.48 -5.80
CA CYS A 184 -6.01 11.49 -6.34
C CYS A 184 -6.36 10.27 -7.19
N GLY A 185 -7.67 9.99 -7.30
CA GLY A 185 -8.25 9.09 -8.28
C GLY A 185 -7.97 7.60 -8.07
N ASN A 186 -7.52 7.18 -6.90
CA ASN A 186 -7.23 5.78 -6.60
C ASN A 186 -8.50 4.97 -6.30
N THR A 187 -8.42 3.68 -6.57
CA THR A 187 -9.50 2.71 -6.30
C THR A 187 -9.02 1.61 -5.36
N TYR A 188 -9.79 1.35 -4.32
CA TYR A 188 -9.62 0.28 -3.34
C TYR A 188 -10.84 -0.60 -3.40
N ARG A 189 -10.73 -1.83 -3.95
CA ARG A 189 -11.90 -2.67 -4.20
C ARG A 189 -11.67 -4.12 -3.78
N ASN A 190 -12.72 -4.73 -3.21
CA ASN A 190 -12.75 -6.17 -2.89
C ASN A 190 -11.56 -6.64 -2.02
N ASN A 191 -10.94 -5.77 -1.25
CA ASN A 191 -9.89 -6.17 -0.32
C ASN A 191 -10.50 -6.69 0.98
N VAL A 192 -9.82 -7.64 1.61
CA VAL A 192 -10.16 -8.12 2.95
C VAL A 192 -9.11 -7.64 3.94
N PHE A 193 -9.56 -7.00 5.01
CA PHE A 193 -8.74 -6.58 6.15
C PHE A 193 -9.16 -7.39 7.37
N GLU A 194 -8.29 -8.30 7.80
CA GLU A 194 -8.53 -9.18 8.95
C GLU A 194 -7.62 -8.78 10.10
N ARG A 195 -8.22 -8.41 11.22
CA ARG A 195 -7.51 -8.08 12.47
C ARG A 195 -6.38 -7.05 12.32
N CYS A 196 -6.57 -6.06 11.44
CA CYS A 196 -5.61 -4.98 11.24
C CYS A 196 -5.85 -3.84 12.23
N ALA A 197 -4.87 -3.54 13.10
CA ALA A 197 -4.94 -2.43 14.05
C ALA A 197 -4.63 -1.09 13.36
N GLY A 198 -5.54 -0.66 12.50
CA GLY A 198 -5.42 0.55 11.69
C GLY A 198 -6.53 0.67 10.66
N THR A 199 -6.40 1.60 9.74
CA THR A 199 -7.44 1.96 8.76
C THR A 199 -6.91 2.00 7.33
N LEU A 200 -7.81 1.84 6.35
CA LEU A 200 -7.62 2.41 5.03
C LEU A 200 -7.85 3.92 5.14
N THR A 201 -6.79 4.70 5.10
CA THR A 201 -6.86 6.14 5.26
C THR A 201 -6.71 6.87 3.94
N LEU A 202 -7.77 7.58 3.54
CA LEU A 202 -7.71 8.58 2.46
C LEU A 202 -7.11 9.86 3.06
N ARG A 203 -5.77 9.84 3.30
CA ARG A 203 -5.04 10.84 4.09
C ARG A 203 -4.93 12.19 3.38
N HIS A 204 -4.71 12.12 2.07
CA HIS A 204 -4.67 13.26 1.16
C HIS A 204 -5.22 12.84 -0.20
N GLY A 205 -5.39 13.82 -1.08
CA GLY A 205 -5.94 13.61 -2.42
C GLY A 205 -7.47 13.62 -2.44
N HIS A 206 -8.01 13.39 -3.60
CA HIS A 206 -9.43 13.55 -3.88
C HIS A 206 -9.95 12.47 -4.83
N ARG A 207 -11.27 12.30 -4.93
CA ARG A 207 -11.92 11.43 -5.92
C ARG A 207 -11.51 9.95 -5.86
N CYS A 208 -11.14 9.47 -4.68
CA CYS A 208 -10.86 8.04 -4.50
C CYS A 208 -12.16 7.25 -4.31
N LEU A 209 -12.13 5.99 -4.72
CA LEU A 209 -13.21 5.02 -4.56
C LEU A 209 -12.77 3.91 -3.58
N VAL A 210 -13.60 3.64 -2.57
CA VAL A 210 -13.47 2.49 -1.66
C VAL A 210 -14.76 1.69 -1.80
N ASP A 211 -14.71 0.52 -2.45
CA ASP A 211 -15.88 -0.22 -2.91
C ASP A 211 -15.76 -1.71 -2.64
N GLY A 212 -16.73 -2.29 -1.98
CA GLY A 212 -16.85 -3.74 -1.80
C GLY A 212 -15.77 -4.37 -0.90
N ASN A 213 -15.09 -3.58 -0.05
CA ASN A 213 -14.08 -4.14 0.86
C ASN A 213 -14.74 -4.73 2.12
N VAL A 214 -14.05 -5.68 2.73
CA VAL A 214 -14.47 -6.37 3.96
C VAL A 214 -13.45 -6.09 5.06
N PHE A 215 -13.93 -5.59 6.20
CA PHE A 215 -13.12 -5.29 7.39
C PHE A 215 -13.60 -6.15 8.56
N LEU A 216 -12.79 -7.12 8.99
CA LEU A 216 -13.08 -8.07 10.06
C LEU A 216 -12.16 -7.80 11.26
N GLY A 217 -12.72 -7.20 12.31
CA GLY A 217 -11.96 -6.85 13.53
C GLY A 217 -11.77 -8.02 14.47
N GLU A 218 -12.73 -8.96 14.48
CA GLU A 218 -12.79 -10.12 15.40
C GLU A 218 -12.61 -9.76 16.89
N GLY A 219 -12.95 -8.52 17.26
CA GLY A 219 -12.80 -8.03 18.62
C GLY A 219 -11.37 -7.62 18.99
N LYS A 220 -10.41 -7.57 18.06
CA LYS A 220 -9.07 -7.10 18.31
C LYS A 220 -9.07 -5.57 18.50
N ALA A 221 -8.39 -5.11 19.55
CA ALA A 221 -8.25 -3.68 19.86
C ALA A 221 -7.65 -2.89 18.66
N ASP A 222 -8.02 -1.62 18.56
CA ASP A 222 -7.52 -0.67 17.55
C ASP A 222 -7.82 -1.02 16.09
N THR A 223 -8.59 -2.08 15.82
CA THR A 223 -9.01 -2.41 14.45
C THR A 223 -9.96 -1.36 13.91
N GLY A 224 -9.67 -0.82 12.75
CA GLY A 224 -10.43 0.27 12.14
C GLY A 224 -10.88 -0.03 10.72
N GLY A 225 -11.74 0.85 10.19
CA GLY A 225 -12.26 0.72 8.84
C GLY A 225 -11.69 1.75 7.89
N VAL A 226 -12.50 2.71 7.46
CA VAL A 226 -12.12 3.74 6.47
C VAL A 226 -12.08 5.12 7.11
N ARG A 227 -10.93 5.78 7.04
CA ARG A 227 -10.77 7.18 7.45
C ARG A 227 -10.75 8.09 6.23
N ILE A 228 -11.61 9.11 6.22
CA ILE A 228 -11.84 10.00 5.10
C ILE A 228 -11.32 11.40 5.44
N VAL A 229 -10.41 11.92 4.60
CA VAL A 229 -9.93 13.30 4.58
C VAL A 229 -9.94 13.77 3.12
N GLY A 230 -10.43 14.97 2.83
CA GLY A 230 -10.46 15.50 1.45
C GLY A 230 -11.83 15.43 0.79
N ARG A 231 -11.85 15.55 -0.54
CA ARG A 231 -13.08 15.87 -1.28
C ARG A 231 -13.48 14.78 -2.27
N LYS A 232 -14.79 14.66 -2.52
CA LYS A 232 -15.38 13.83 -3.59
C LYS A 232 -14.98 12.35 -3.52
N HIS A 233 -14.72 11.84 -2.31
CA HIS A 233 -14.48 10.43 -2.11
C HIS A 233 -15.79 9.64 -2.13
N ARG A 234 -15.73 8.39 -2.55
CA ARG A 234 -16.86 7.46 -2.56
C ARG A 234 -16.49 6.24 -1.73
N VAL A 235 -17.27 5.97 -0.69
CA VAL A 235 -17.12 4.80 0.19
C VAL A 235 -18.43 4.04 0.14
N ILE A 236 -18.48 2.98 -0.65
CA ILE A 236 -19.72 2.29 -1.01
C ILE A 236 -19.58 0.77 -0.91
N ASN A 237 -20.68 0.09 -0.57
CA ASN A 237 -20.78 -1.37 -0.55
C ASN A 237 -19.76 -2.10 0.35
N ASN A 238 -19.18 -1.43 1.34
CA ASN A 238 -18.20 -2.08 2.22
C ASN A 238 -18.90 -2.75 3.42
N TYR A 239 -18.26 -3.78 3.95
CA TYR A 239 -18.71 -4.54 5.11
C TYR A 239 -17.73 -4.40 6.26
N PHE A 240 -18.22 -4.04 7.45
CA PHE A 240 -17.43 -3.82 8.67
C PHE A 240 -18.00 -4.66 9.79
N GLU A 241 -17.21 -5.53 10.41
CA GLU A 241 -17.65 -6.38 11.50
C GLU A 241 -16.66 -6.42 12.67
N LYS A 242 -17.19 -6.26 13.89
CA LYS A 242 -16.48 -6.40 15.18
C LYS A 242 -15.17 -5.61 15.26
N LEU A 243 -15.14 -4.42 14.65
CA LEU A 243 -14.04 -3.48 14.80
C LEU A 243 -14.08 -2.85 16.19
N GLN A 244 -12.91 -2.73 16.85
CA GLN A 244 -12.76 -2.20 18.22
C GLN A 244 -12.05 -0.86 18.27
N GLY A 245 -11.83 -0.22 17.12
CA GLY A 245 -11.26 1.11 17.05
C GLY A 245 -12.32 2.22 17.20
N ASP A 246 -11.90 3.30 17.77
CA ASP A 246 -12.70 4.52 17.95
C ASP A 246 -12.09 5.75 17.23
N SER A 247 -12.73 6.89 17.34
CA SER A 247 -12.23 8.16 16.80
C SER A 247 -11.80 8.07 15.33
N SER A 248 -10.50 8.12 15.04
CA SER A 248 -9.95 7.99 13.69
C SER A 248 -9.94 6.55 13.17
N ARG A 249 -10.15 5.57 14.06
CA ARG A 249 -10.26 4.15 13.76
C ARG A 249 -11.70 3.61 13.80
N ALA A 250 -12.72 4.47 13.88
CA ALA A 250 -14.12 4.04 13.71
C ALA A 250 -14.29 3.27 12.39
N ALA A 251 -15.36 2.47 12.28
CA ALA A 251 -15.66 1.76 11.03
C ALA A 251 -15.67 2.70 9.83
N ILE A 252 -16.26 3.90 9.99
CA ILE A 252 -16.16 4.99 9.02
C ILE A 252 -15.89 6.28 9.79
N ALA A 253 -14.75 6.93 9.55
CA ALA A 253 -14.36 8.17 10.20
C ALA A 253 -14.24 9.31 9.19
N LEU A 254 -15.03 10.38 9.36
CA LEU A 254 -14.89 11.62 8.60
C LEU A 254 -14.09 12.62 9.44
N SER A 255 -12.93 12.99 8.97
CA SER A 255 -12.03 13.91 9.67
C SER A 255 -12.48 15.36 9.48
N SER A 256 -12.45 16.15 10.57
CA SER A 256 -12.58 17.60 10.46
C SER A 256 -11.42 18.17 9.67
N GLY A 257 -11.72 19.09 8.80
CA GLY A 257 -10.70 19.81 8.07
C GLY A 257 -10.26 21.09 8.81
N ILE A 258 -9.15 21.62 8.36
CA ILE A 258 -8.67 22.95 8.72
C ILE A 258 -8.99 23.88 7.55
N PRO A 259 -9.66 25.01 7.76
CA PRO A 259 -9.85 26.00 6.69
C PRO A 259 -8.50 26.39 6.07
N ASN A 260 -8.46 26.45 4.74
CA ASN A 260 -7.22 26.73 3.96
C ASN A 260 -6.04 25.81 4.33
N SER A 261 -6.33 24.52 4.55
CA SER A 261 -5.32 23.53 4.92
C SER A 261 -4.16 23.49 3.93
N PRO A 262 -2.89 23.49 4.41
CA PRO A 262 -1.76 23.19 3.55
C PRO A 262 -1.81 21.75 3.05
N LEU A 263 -1.03 21.41 2.02
CA LEU A 263 -1.02 20.06 1.40
C LEU A 263 -0.75 18.93 2.40
N ASN A 264 0.08 19.17 3.40
CA ASN A 264 0.38 18.19 4.46
C ASN A 264 -0.60 18.23 5.65
N GLY A 265 -1.60 19.12 5.61
CA GLY A 265 -2.61 19.27 6.66
C GLY A 265 -3.82 18.34 6.50
N TYR A 266 -4.95 18.79 7.01
CA TYR A 266 -6.23 18.08 6.96
C TYR A 266 -7.22 18.88 6.12
N VAL A 267 -7.37 18.51 4.86
CA VAL A 267 -8.35 19.13 3.97
C VAL A 267 -9.77 18.74 4.42
N PRO A 268 -10.73 19.66 4.49
CA PRO A 268 -12.10 19.34 4.86
C PRO A 268 -12.73 18.26 3.99
N VAL A 269 -13.53 17.38 4.60
CA VAL A 269 -14.35 16.42 3.86
C VAL A 269 -15.51 17.17 3.21
N VAL A 270 -15.55 17.18 1.89
CA VAL A 270 -16.59 17.84 1.09
C VAL A 270 -17.03 16.91 -0.05
N ASP A 271 -18.33 16.87 -0.32
CA ASP A 271 -18.92 16.06 -1.40
C ASP A 271 -18.56 14.56 -1.32
N ALA A 272 -18.37 14.02 -0.13
CA ALA A 272 -18.15 12.59 0.08
C ALA A 272 -19.47 11.83 -0.03
N LEU A 273 -19.47 10.74 -0.80
CA LEU A 273 -20.60 9.81 -0.88
C LEU A 273 -20.29 8.56 -0.04
N VAL A 274 -21.07 8.35 1.02
CA VAL A 274 -20.94 7.20 1.94
C VAL A 274 -22.28 6.49 1.99
N VAL A 275 -22.44 5.42 1.19
CA VAL A 275 -23.72 4.73 1.03
C VAL A 275 -23.54 3.22 0.87
N HIS A 276 -24.61 2.47 1.15
CA HIS A 276 -24.66 1.00 1.01
C HIS A 276 -23.56 0.25 1.77
N ASN A 277 -23.07 0.83 2.88
CA ASN A 277 -22.11 0.16 3.74
C ASN A 277 -22.86 -0.56 4.88
N THR A 278 -22.40 -1.76 5.22
CA THR A 278 -22.94 -2.57 6.33
C THR A 278 -21.96 -2.52 7.50
N VAL A 279 -22.45 -2.16 8.68
CA VAL A 279 -21.64 -2.09 9.91
C VAL A 279 -22.29 -2.93 11.00
N ILE A 280 -21.57 -3.93 11.52
CA ILE A 280 -22.10 -4.89 12.49
C ILE A 280 -21.17 -5.00 13.71
N ASN A 281 -21.71 -4.78 14.89
CA ASN A 281 -21.03 -4.99 16.18
C ASN A 281 -19.66 -4.29 16.28
N CYS A 282 -19.52 -3.11 15.68
CA CYS A 282 -18.32 -2.28 15.80
C CYS A 282 -18.44 -1.34 17.02
N GLU A 283 -17.34 -1.08 17.70
CA GLU A 283 -17.27 -0.16 18.85
C GLU A 283 -17.80 1.23 18.46
N GLN A 284 -17.37 1.73 17.32
CA GLN A 284 -17.88 2.98 16.76
C GLN A 284 -18.17 2.84 15.26
N SER A 285 -19.45 2.91 14.90
CA SER A 285 -19.89 2.74 13.50
C SER A 285 -19.52 3.91 12.61
N LEU A 286 -19.83 5.14 13.07
CA LEU A 286 -19.58 6.36 12.31
C LEU A 286 -19.02 7.45 13.26
N ARG A 287 -17.95 8.08 12.83
CA ARG A 287 -17.39 9.27 13.50
C ARG A 287 -17.40 10.45 12.54
N ARG A 288 -18.12 11.49 12.90
CA ARG A 288 -17.98 12.83 12.32
C ARG A 288 -17.39 13.72 13.41
N ARG A 289 -16.23 14.27 13.18
CA ARG A 289 -15.71 15.36 14.02
C ARG A 289 -16.35 16.65 13.56
N GLY A 290 -17.03 17.33 14.45
CA GLY A 290 -17.59 18.68 14.24
C GLY A 290 -16.49 19.73 14.18
#